data_029cac70981f5f7742465ccc7270def8
#
_entry.id   029cac70981f5f7742465ccc7270def8
#
_cell.length_a   1.000
_cell.length_b   1.000
_cell.length_c   1.000
_cell.angle_alpha   90.00
_cell.angle_beta   90.00
_cell.angle_gamma   90.00
#
_symmetry.space_group_name_H-M   'P 1'
#
loop_
_entity.id
_entity.type
_entity.pdbx_description
1 polymer ?
#
loop_
_entity_poly.entity_id
_entity_poly.type
_entity_poly.pdbx_seq_one_letter_code
_entity_poly.pdbx_strand_id
1 'polypeptide(L)'
;MKKILASLILSAITQVAVAQVPEGKKVISSLYIHDLASGKSNLILREIRHFEAPNWSPDGKYLLINSLGRLEKISTMGDKLGELNTGNVKDANNDHGYSFDGKTLFISSAKPEIKEHTSFIYKVAAEGGEPTQITPASTSYWHGVSPDGKDIVYCANRNDNYDVYKMSVNGGEEIRLTSTEGLDDGPEYSPDGKYIYINSYRTGTMQIWRMHADGSQPEQMTFDAHPNWFAHIAPNNKVATIITYI
;
A
#
# COMPACT_ATOMS: atom_id res chain seq x y z
N MET A 1 28.05 30.46 36.32
CA MET A 1 26.73 29.86 36.22
C MET A 1 26.44 29.56 34.75
N LYS A 2 26.62 28.29 34.35
CA LYS A 2 26.36 27.82 32.97
C LYS A 2 24.89 27.43 32.87
N LYS A 3 24.13 28.11 32.00
CA LYS A 3 22.76 27.69 31.66
C LYS A 3 22.83 26.53 30.70
N ILE A 4 22.36 25.37 31.14
CA ILE A 4 22.14 24.20 30.30
C ILE A 4 20.80 24.42 29.59
N LEU A 5 20.84 24.62 28.28
CA LEU A 5 19.64 24.62 27.44
C LEU A 5 19.31 23.14 27.16
N ALA A 6 18.25 22.65 27.81
CA ALA A 6 17.68 21.33 27.45
C ALA A 6 16.88 21.51 26.16
N SER A 7 17.40 20.96 25.08
CA SER A 7 16.68 20.81 23.80
C SER A 7 15.68 19.68 23.95
N LEU A 8 14.38 20.01 24.04
CA LEU A 8 13.31 19.02 23.89
C LEU A 8 13.23 18.67 22.41
N ILE A 9 13.78 17.52 22.04
CA ILE A 9 13.50 16.89 20.76
C ILE A 9 12.09 16.29 20.89
N LEU A 10 11.10 16.97 20.32
CA LEU A 10 9.76 16.45 20.15
C LEU A 10 9.82 15.47 18.97
N SER A 11 10.04 14.19 19.26
CA SER A 11 9.88 13.13 18.27
C SER A 11 8.39 13.03 17.92
N ALA A 12 8.00 13.63 16.81
CA ALA A 12 6.71 13.35 16.21
C ALA A 12 6.74 11.91 15.69
N ILE A 13 6.32 10.98 16.53
CA ILE A 13 5.96 9.64 16.10
C ILE A 13 4.70 9.84 15.27
N THR A 14 4.82 9.86 13.96
CA THR A 14 3.70 9.66 13.06
C THR A 14 3.28 8.19 13.20
N GLN A 15 2.47 7.93 14.22
CA GLN A 15 1.65 6.73 14.22
C GLN A 15 0.80 6.85 12.95
N VAL A 16 0.92 5.87 12.06
CA VAL A 16 -0.18 5.56 11.14
C VAL A 16 -1.34 5.19 12.07
N ALA A 17 -2.14 6.18 12.37
CA ALA A 17 -3.28 6.03 13.24
C ALA A 17 -4.26 5.15 12.45
N VAL A 18 -4.38 3.88 12.81
CA VAL A 18 -5.67 3.22 12.70
C VAL A 18 -6.61 4.17 13.43
N ALA A 19 -7.44 4.89 12.69
CA ALA A 19 -8.30 5.91 13.25
C ALA A 19 -9.14 5.24 14.31
N GLN A 20 -8.80 5.47 15.58
CA GLN A 20 -9.56 4.91 16.69
C GLN A 20 -10.95 5.50 16.58
N VAL A 21 -11.91 4.63 16.29
CA VAL A 21 -13.33 5.02 16.24
C VAL A 21 -13.69 5.56 17.63
N PRO A 22 -14.12 6.82 17.76
CA PRO A 22 -14.50 7.38 19.05
C PRO A 22 -15.56 6.50 19.73
N GLU A 23 -15.49 6.40 21.05
CA GLU A 23 -16.42 5.59 21.84
C GLU A 23 -17.88 5.90 21.47
N GLY A 24 -18.69 4.86 21.21
CA GLY A 24 -20.08 4.99 20.79
C GLY A 24 -20.31 5.28 19.29
N LYS A 25 -19.27 5.49 18.49
CA LYS A 25 -19.42 5.63 17.03
C LYS A 25 -19.19 4.28 16.33
N LYS A 26 -19.88 4.09 15.21
CA LYS A 26 -19.76 2.90 14.37
C LYS A 26 -19.06 3.29 13.08
N VAL A 27 -18.10 2.47 12.62
CA VAL A 27 -17.55 2.59 11.27
C VAL A 27 -18.58 2.03 10.29
N ILE A 28 -18.81 2.76 9.22
CA ILE A 28 -19.59 2.30 8.07
C ILE A 28 -18.65 2.35 6.88
N SER A 29 -18.33 1.20 6.31
CA SER A 29 -17.57 1.12 5.06
C SER A 29 -18.51 0.89 3.88
N SER A 30 -18.20 1.52 2.76
CA SER A 30 -18.97 1.40 1.51
C SER A 30 -18.02 1.14 0.35
N LEU A 31 -18.27 0.09 -0.42
CA LEU A 31 -17.53 -0.28 -1.61
C LEU A 31 -18.30 0.17 -2.85
N TYR A 32 -17.63 0.90 -3.72
CA TYR A 32 -18.19 1.35 -4.99
C TYR A 32 -17.35 0.86 -6.16
N ILE A 33 -18.00 0.60 -7.29
CA ILE A 33 -17.35 0.49 -8.59
C ILE A 33 -17.69 1.75 -9.37
N HIS A 34 -16.65 2.48 -9.80
CA HIS A 34 -16.79 3.66 -10.63
C HIS A 34 -16.50 3.33 -12.09
N ASP A 35 -17.45 3.62 -12.96
CA ASP A 35 -17.30 3.46 -14.41
C ASP A 35 -16.73 4.75 -15.00
N LEU A 36 -15.49 4.70 -15.49
CA LEU A 36 -14.79 5.86 -16.03
C LEU A 36 -15.42 6.42 -17.30
N ALA A 37 -16.11 5.60 -18.10
CA ALA A 37 -16.72 6.05 -19.36
C ALA A 37 -18.01 6.81 -19.11
N SER A 38 -18.85 6.36 -18.19
CA SER A 38 -20.13 7.00 -17.87
C SER A 38 -20.05 8.00 -16.72
N GLY A 39 -18.95 7.99 -15.93
CA GLY A 39 -18.80 8.79 -14.72
C GLY A 39 -19.71 8.34 -13.56
N LYS A 40 -20.28 7.14 -13.61
CA LYS A 40 -21.22 6.65 -12.60
C LYS A 40 -20.52 5.76 -11.58
N SER A 41 -20.88 5.95 -10.30
CA SER A 41 -20.47 5.08 -9.19
C SER A 41 -21.65 4.20 -8.77
N ASN A 42 -21.42 2.89 -8.74
CA ASN A 42 -22.38 1.90 -8.27
C ASN A 42 -21.97 1.41 -6.89
N LEU A 43 -22.85 1.54 -5.91
CA LEU A 43 -22.66 0.97 -4.59
C LEU A 43 -22.75 -0.56 -4.67
N ILE A 44 -21.70 -1.27 -4.25
CA ILE A 44 -21.60 -2.73 -4.31
C ILE A 44 -21.88 -3.33 -2.93
N LEU A 45 -21.26 -2.76 -1.89
CA LEU A 45 -21.40 -3.26 -0.51
C LEU A 45 -21.43 -2.08 0.46
N ARG A 46 -22.30 -2.14 1.47
CA ARG A 46 -22.29 -1.22 2.60
C ARG A 46 -22.56 -1.96 3.90
N GLU A 47 -21.64 -1.85 4.85
CA GLU A 47 -21.73 -2.58 6.12
C GLU A 47 -21.27 -1.72 7.30
N ILE A 48 -21.82 -2.04 8.48
CA ILE A 48 -21.41 -1.43 9.75
C ILE A 48 -20.21 -2.23 10.27
N ARG A 49 -19.08 -2.12 9.61
CA ARG A 49 -17.76 -2.64 9.99
C ARG A 49 -16.67 -1.95 9.19
N HIS A 50 -15.45 -2.05 9.67
CA HIS A 50 -14.30 -1.61 8.89
C HIS A 50 -13.95 -2.66 7.82
N PHE A 51 -13.84 -2.23 6.59
CA PHE A 51 -13.15 -2.89 5.50
C PHE A 51 -12.53 -1.85 4.57
N GLU A 52 -11.45 -2.22 3.88
CA GLU A 52 -10.61 -1.29 3.11
C GLU A 52 -9.87 -1.97 1.96
N ALA A 53 -9.11 -1.17 1.20
CA ALA A 53 -8.13 -1.58 0.19
C ALA A 53 -8.67 -2.59 -0.85
N PRO A 54 -9.72 -2.23 -1.62
CA PRO A 54 -10.27 -3.12 -2.62
C PRO A 54 -9.30 -3.29 -3.80
N ASN A 55 -8.98 -4.54 -4.14
CA ASN A 55 -8.19 -4.90 -5.30
C ASN A 55 -9.01 -5.79 -6.24
N TRP A 56 -8.96 -5.51 -7.53
CA TRP A 56 -9.60 -6.37 -8.53
C TRP A 56 -8.92 -7.73 -8.59
N SER A 57 -9.75 -8.78 -8.64
CA SER A 57 -9.24 -10.11 -9.00
C SER A 57 -8.69 -10.10 -10.43
N PRO A 58 -7.68 -10.94 -10.74
CA PRO A 58 -7.08 -10.98 -12.09
C PRO A 58 -8.08 -11.27 -13.22
N ASP A 59 -9.15 -12.00 -12.93
CA ASP A 59 -10.21 -12.33 -13.88
C ASP A 59 -11.38 -11.33 -13.89
N GLY A 60 -11.31 -10.28 -13.03
CA GLY A 60 -12.32 -9.21 -12.94
C GLY A 60 -13.66 -9.62 -12.34
N LYS A 61 -13.76 -10.82 -11.70
CA LYS A 61 -15.05 -11.31 -11.19
C LYS A 61 -15.38 -10.88 -9.78
N TYR A 62 -14.35 -10.50 -8.99
CA TYR A 62 -14.54 -10.06 -7.61
C TYR A 62 -13.52 -8.98 -7.22
N LEU A 63 -13.78 -8.35 -6.12
CA LEU A 63 -12.87 -7.46 -5.41
C LEU A 63 -12.38 -8.19 -4.15
N LEU A 64 -11.08 -8.13 -3.91
CA LEU A 64 -10.46 -8.59 -2.68
C LEU A 64 -10.35 -7.39 -1.74
N ILE A 65 -10.94 -7.45 -0.56
CA ILE A 65 -10.90 -6.40 0.46
C ILE A 65 -10.23 -6.93 1.72
N ASN A 66 -9.59 -6.04 2.48
CA ASN A 66 -9.14 -6.37 3.83
C ASN A 66 -10.22 -5.99 4.85
N SER A 67 -10.49 -6.89 5.78
CA SER A 67 -11.30 -6.63 6.96
C SER A 67 -10.72 -7.33 8.18
N LEU A 68 -10.25 -6.53 9.13
CA LEU A 68 -9.67 -7.04 10.39
C LEU A 68 -8.55 -8.08 10.17
N GLY A 69 -7.67 -7.80 9.21
CA GLY A 69 -6.53 -8.67 8.89
C GLY A 69 -6.86 -9.87 7.99
N ARG A 70 -8.11 -9.99 7.54
CA ARG A 70 -8.58 -11.07 6.65
C ARG A 70 -8.89 -10.53 5.26
N LEU A 71 -8.55 -11.30 4.25
CA LEU A 71 -8.82 -10.95 2.87
C LEU A 71 -10.12 -11.62 2.42
N GLU A 72 -11.15 -10.82 2.18
CA GLU A 72 -12.48 -11.28 1.78
C GLU A 72 -12.74 -11.00 0.30
N LYS A 73 -13.38 -11.95 -0.37
CA LYS A 73 -13.79 -11.84 -1.78
C LYS A 73 -15.23 -11.35 -1.87
N ILE A 74 -15.44 -10.23 -2.56
CA ILE A 74 -16.76 -9.64 -2.79
C ILE A 74 -17.03 -9.63 -4.30
N SER A 75 -18.11 -10.25 -4.76
CA SER A 75 -18.47 -10.23 -6.18
C SER A 75 -18.74 -8.79 -6.66
N THR A 76 -18.70 -8.56 -7.96
CA THR A 76 -19.06 -7.25 -8.55
C THR A 76 -20.54 -6.89 -8.36
N MET A 77 -21.34 -7.83 -7.85
CA MET A 77 -22.76 -7.63 -7.48
C MET A 77 -22.97 -7.48 -5.97
N GLY A 78 -21.89 -7.57 -5.16
CA GLY A 78 -21.94 -7.40 -3.71
C GLY A 78 -22.10 -8.70 -2.90
N ASP A 79 -22.07 -9.86 -3.54
CA ASP A 79 -22.14 -11.14 -2.83
C ASP A 79 -20.81 -11.44 -2.13
N LYS A 80 -20.88 -11.93 -0.90
CA LYS A 80 -19.73 -12.45 -0.18
C LYS A 80 -19.38 -13.84 -0.68
N LEU A 81 -18.22 -13.96 -1.33
CA LEU A 81 -17.74 -15.22 -1.90
C LEU A 81 -16.86 -16.03 -0.92
N GLY A 82 -16.60 -15.46 0.25
CA GLY A 82 -15.79 -16.07 1.30
C GLY A 82 -14.42 -15.43 1.48
N GLU A 83 -13.66 -15.95 2.44
CA GLU A 83 -12.31 -15.51 2.78
C GLU A 83 -11.28 -16.22 1.90
N LEU A 84 -10.24 -15.49 1.48
CA LEU A 84 -9.09 -16.09 0.83
C LEU A 84 -8.24 -16.83 1.87
N ASN A 85 -7.85 -18.06 1.59
CA ASN A 85 -6.92 -18.78 2.46
C ASN A 85 -5.52 -18.15 2.36
N THR A 86 -5.05 -17.59 3.46
CA THR A 86 -3.70 -16.99 3.60
C THR A 86 -2.86 -17.74 4.65
N GLY A 87 -3.11 -19.04 4.83
CA GLY A 87 -2.37 -19.88 5.77
C GLY A 87 -2.31 -19.30 7.17
N ASN A 88 -1.12 -19.07 7.67
CA ASN A 88 -0.84 -18.47 8.99
C ASN A 88 -0.78 -16.93 8.98
N VAL A 89 -0.84 -16.27 7.81
CA VAL A 89 -0.90 -14.80 7.70
C VAL A 89 -2.32 -14.34 7.93
N LYS A 90 -2.63 -13.85 9.13
CA LYS A 90 -3.98 -13.55 9.63
C LYS A 90 -4.16 -12.13 10.14
N ASP A 91 -3.13 -11.29 9.96
CA ASP A 91 -3.10 -9.92 10.45
C ASP A 91 -2.60 -8.99 9.34
N ALA A 92 -3.22 -9.15 8.15
CA ALA A 92 -2.92 -8.35 6.98
C ALA A 92 -3.31 -6.88 7.24
N ASN A 93 -2.49 -5.96 6.78
CA ASN A 93 -2.86 -4.55 6.71
C ASN A 93 -3.52 -4.23 5.35
N ASN A 94 -3.68 -2.94 5.03
CA ASN A 94 -4.30 -2.49 3.78
C ASN A 94 -3.45 -2.77 2.52
N ASP A 95 -2.14 -3.06 2.68
CA ASP A 95 -1.21 -3.17 1.56
C ASP A 95 -1.17 -4.59 1.03
N HIS A 96 -1.99 -4.87 0.03
CA HIS A 96 -2.01 -6.14 -0.69
C HIS A 96 -2.38 -5.92 -2.15
N GLY A 97 -2.00 -6.85 -3.03
CA GLY A 97 -2.34 -6.77 -4.44
C GLY A 97 -1.74 -7.88 -5.28
N TYR A 98 -2.24 -8.01 -6.49
CA TYR A 98 -1.86 -9.07 -7.41
C TYR A 98 -0.67 -8.68 -8.30
N SER A 99 0.10 -9.71 -8.72
CA SER A 99 1.07 -9.55 -9.80
C SER A 99 0.37 -9.25 -11.13
N PHE A 100 1.09 -8.64 -12.07
CA PHE A 100 0.56 -8.31 -13.39
C PHE A 100 0.08 -9.55 -14.18
N ASP A 101 0.70 -10.71 -13.97
CA ASP A 101 0.26 -11.97 -14.57
C ASP A 101 -0.90 -12.64 -13.81
N GLY A 102 -1.34 -12.05 -12.70
CA GLY A 102 -2.45 -12.50 -11.87
C GLY A 102 -2.22 -13.80 -11.11
N LYS A 103 -0.98 -14.31 -11.01
CA LYS A 103 -0.71 -15.62 -10.39
C LYS A 103 -0.28 -15.53 -8.94
N THR A 104 0.23 -14.38 -8.52
CA THR A 104 0.75 -14.16 -7.18
C THR A 104 -0.01 -13.03 -6.50
N LEU A 105 -0.35 -13.21 -5.24
CA LEU A 105 -0.82 -12.17 -4.34
C LEU A 105 0.30 -11.82 -3.38
N PHE A 106 0.55 -10.53 -3.21
CA PHE A 106 1.45 -9.97 -2.19
C PHE A 106 0.63 -9.41 -1.05
N ILE A 107 1.12 -9.56 0.18
CA ILE A 107 0.41 -9.16 1.40
C ILE A 107 1.42 -8.60 2.38
N SER A 108 1.15 -7.42 2.91
CA SER A 108 1.82 -6.91 4.10
C SER A 108 1.06 -7.34 5.35
N SER A 109 1.76 -7.90 6.32
CA SER A 109 1.12 -8.42 7.53
C SER A 109 2.03 -8.29 8.75
N ALA A 110 1.43 -8.00 9.88
CA ALA A 110 2.09 -8.09 11.17
C ALA A 110 2.41 -9.54 11.53
N LYS A 111 3.34 -9.72 12.49
CA LYS A 111 3.59 -10.99 13.17
C LYS A 111 3.06 -10.88 14.60
N PRO A 112 1.99 -11.60 14.95
CA PRO A 112 1.39 -11.52 16.29
C PRO A 112 2.32 -11.86 17.44
N GLU A 113 3.35 -12.69 17.19
CA GLU A 113 4.36 -13.06 18.16
C GLU A 113 5.36 -11.95 18.49
N ILE A 114 5.43 -10.90 17.66
CA ILE A 114 6.28 -9.74 17.88
C ILE A 114 5.44 -8.60 18.46
N LYS A 115 5.76 -8.18 19.70
CA LYS A 115 4.96 -7.16 20.43
C LYS A 115 5.02 -5.76 19.87
N GLU A 116 6.00 -5.46 19.03
CA GLU A 116 6.17 -4.16 18.38
C GLU A 116 5.33 -4.10 17.11
N HIS A 117 4.94 -2.91 16.70
CA HIS A 117 4.33 -2.69 15.40
C HIS A 117 5.29 -3.15 14.29
N THR A 118 5.00 -4.31 13.72
CA THR A 118 5.81 -4.91 12.66
C THR A 118 4.95 -5.09 11.41
N SER A 119 5.57 -4.99 10.25
CA SER A 119 4.97 -5.39 8.98
C SER A 119 6.06 -6.09 8.16
N PHE A 120 5.70 -7.22 7.59
CA PHE A 120 6.54 -8.01 6.68
C PHE A 120 5.76 -8.27 5.40
N ILE A 121 6.47 -8.42 4.30
CA ILE A 121 5.87 -8.71 3.01
C ILE A 121 5.92 -10.21 2.77
N TYR A 122 4.76 -10.75 2.37
CA TYR A 122 4.57 -12.16 2.01
C TYR A 122 4.08 -12.25 0.58
N LYS A 123 4.32 -13.40 -0.05
CA LYS A 123 3.70 -13.80 -1.31
C LYS A 123 2.98 -15.13 -1.14
N VAL A 124 1.88 -15.28 -1.85
CA VAL A 124 1.06 -16.51 -1.91
C VAL A 124 0.48 -16.65 -3.31
N ALA A 125 0.06 -17.83 -3.70
CA ALA A 125 -0.70 -18.02 -4.95
C ALA A 125 -1.97 -17.14 -4.95
N ALA A 126 -2.38 -16.64 -6.11
CA ALA A 126 -3.55 -15.78 -6.23
C ALA A 126 -4.85 -16.43 -5.69
N GLU A 127 -4.93 -17.74 -5.76
CA GLU A 127 -6.06 -18.55 -5.23
C GLU A 127 -5.96 -18.80 -3.72
N GLY A 128 -4.85 -18.38 -3.10
CA GLY A 128 -4.55 -18.62 -1.69
C GLY A 128 -3.64 -19.84 -1.47
N GLY A 129 -3.33 -20.10 -0.21
CA GLY A 129 -2.45 -21.19 0.22
C GLY A 129 -1.53 -20.77 1.37
N GLU A 130 -0.36 -21.40 1.49
CA GLU A 130 0.64 -21.04 2.49
C GLU A 130 1.54 -19.92 1.98
N PRO A 131 1.56 -18.74 2.65
CA PRO A 131 2.39 -17.62 2.25
C PRO A 131 3.88 -17.87 2.55
N THR A 132 4.72 -17.30 1.70
CA THR A 132 6.17 -17.25 1.90
C THR A 132 6.57 -15.81 2.21
N GLN A 133 7.27 -15.57 3.31
CA GLN A 133 7.82 -14.25 3.66
C GLN A 133 8.94 -13.89 2.69
N ILE A 134 8.92 -12.62 2.21
CA ILE A 134 9.93 -12.07 1.29
C ILE A 134 10.92 -11.20 2.06
N THR A 135 10.43 -10.17 2.80
CA THR A 135 11.30 -9.22 3.49
C THR A 135 11.85 -9.81 4.80
N PRO A 136 13.17 -9.74 5.03
CA PRO A 136 13.78 -10.26 6.26
C PRO A 136 13.55 -9.33 7.45
N ALA A 137 13.41 -8.02 7.21
CA ALA A 137 13.29 -6.99 8.23
C ALA A 137 11.86 -6.38 8.25
N SER A 138 11.38 -6.06 9.45
CA SER A 138 10.26 -5.12 9.63
C SER A 138 10.81 -3.68 9.51
N THR A 139 10.08 -2.64 9.45
CA THR A 139 8.74 -2.44 8.99
C THR A 139 8.75 -2.30 7.47
N SER A 140 8.06 -3.17 6.77
CA SER A 140 8.06 -3.21 5.30
C SER A 140 6.62 -3.33 4.82
N TYR A 141 6.20 -2.40 3.94
CA TYR A 141 4.84 -2.26 3.42
C TYR A 141 4.87 -2.39 1.91
N TRP A 142 4.23 -3.44 1.38
CA TRP A 142 4.18 -3.70 -0.05
C TRP A 142 3.27 -2.70 -0.77
N HIS A 143 3.69 -2.26 -1.96
CA HIS A 143 2.85 -1.41 -2.79
C HIS A 143 2.86 -1.81 -4.28
N GLY A 144 3.89 -2.45 -4.76
CA GLY A 144 3.95 -2.79 -6.17
C GLY A 144 4.87 -3.95 -6.51
N VAL A 145 4.67 -4.49 -7.70
CA VAL A 145 5.54 -5.49 -8.32
C VAL A 145 5.86 -5.04 -9.74
N SER A 146 7.06 -5.34 -10.23
CA SER A 146 7.45 -5.03 -11.60
C SER A 146 6.57 -5.80 -12.61
N PRO A 147 6.28 -5.23 -13.80
CA PRO A 147 5.44 -5.91 -14.80
C PRO A 147 5.98 -7.26 -15.26
N ASP A 148 7.29 -7.48 -15.19
CA ASP A 148 7.93 -8.77 -15.48
C ASP A 148 7.92 -9.75 -14.29
N GLY A 149 7.35 -9.33 -13.14
CA GLY A 149 7.17 -10.15 -11.96
C GLY A 149 8.45 -10.47 -11.17
N LYS A 150 9.57 -9.78 -11.43
CA LYS A 150 10.86 -10.12 -10.80
C LYS A 150 11.14 -9.37 -9.52
N ASP A 151 10.70 -8.11 -9.42
CA ASP A 151 11.01 -7.23 -8.31
C ASP A 151 9.74 -6.70 -7.65
N ILE A 152 9.74 -6.57 -6.32
CA ILE A 152 8.77 -5.79 -5.57
C ILE A 152 9.34 -4.41 -5.26
N VAL A 153 8.44 -3.42 -5.15
CA VAL A 153 8.72 -2.12 -4.56
C VAL A 153 7.83 -1.91 -3.34
N TYR A 154 8.40 -1.31 -2.33
CA TYR A 154 7.74 -1.21 -1.03
C TYR A 154 8.29 -0.02 -0.24
N CYS A 155 7.49 0.46 0.70
CA CYS A 155 7.92 1.41 1.70
C CYS A 155 8.52 0.67 2.89
N ALA A 156 9.64 1.14 3.42
CA ALA A 156 10.21 0.56 4.63
C ALA A 156 10.90 1.59 5.49
N ASN A 157 10.78 1.40 6.82
CA ASN A 157 11.56 2.17 7.77
C ASN A 157 12.92 1.49 7.94
N ARG A 158 13.96 2.21 7.57
CA ARG A 158 15.36 1.88 7.82
C ARG A 158 16.06 3.14 8.28
N ASN A 159 16.84 3.05 9.36
CA ASN A 159 17.56 4.19 9.92
C ASN A 159 16.65 5.39 10.27
N ASP A 160 15.49 5.12 10.88
CA ASP A 160 14.50 6.10 11.33
C ASP A 160 13.88 6.97 10.22
N ASN A 161 14.00 6.56 8.95
CA ASN A 161 13.32 7.19 7.82
C ASN A 161 12.52 6.17 7.00
N TYR A 162 11.36 6.58 6.51
CA TYR A 162 10.54 5.79 5.61
C TYR A 162 10.90 6.14 4.17
N ASP A 163 11.43 5.17 3.46
CA ASP A 163 11.88 5.31 2.08
C ASP A 163 11.36 4.18 1.20
N VAL A 164 11.44 4.40 -0.10
CA VAL A 164 11.14 3.40 -1.10
C VAL A 164 12.33 2.48 -1.32
N TYR A 165 12.04 1.19 -1.26
CA TYR A 165 13.01 0.11 -1.51
C TYR A 165 12.51 -0.79 -2.64
N LYS A 166 13.46 -1.45 -3.26
CA LYS A 166 13.26 -2.50 -4.26
C LYS A 166 14.00 -3.77 -3.84
N MET A 167 13.41 -4.92 -4.09
CA MET A 167 14.06 -6.22 -3.89
C MET A 167 13.45 -7.27 -4.82
N SER A 168 14.16 -8.37 -5.05
CA SER A 168 13.60 -9.51 -5.79
C SER A 168 12.36 -10.09 -5.08
N VAL A 169 11.36 -10.54 -5.85
CA VAL A 169 10.19 -11.29 -5.33
C VAL A 169 10.59 -12.59 -4.59
N ASN A 170 11.83 -13.03 -4.71
CA ASN A 170 12.37 -14.20 -4.02
C ASN A 170 13.19 -13.82 -2.78
N GLY A 171 13.19 -12.55 -2.39
CA GLY A 171 14.04 -12.05 -1.31
C GLY A 171 15.45 -11.73 -1.79
N GLY A 172 16.33 -11.38 -0.86
CA GLY A 172 17.73 -11.04 -1.12
C GLY A 172 18.09 -9.62 -0.68
N GLU A 173 18.90 -8.92 -1.47
CA GLU A 173 19.37 -7.57 -1.15
C GLU A 173 18.27 -6.53 -1.29
N GLU A 174 18.15 -5.63 -0.31
CA GLU A 174 17.29 -4.44 -0.37
C GLU A 174 18.05 -3.30 -1.06
N ILE A 175 17.50 -2.77 -2.14
CA ILE A 175 18.04 -1.61 -2.86
C ILE A 175 17.20 -0.40 -2.49
N ARG A 176 17.79 0.57 -1.79
CA ARG A 176 17.12 1.83 -1.44
C ARG A 176 17.03 2.72 -2.68
N LEU A 177 15.82 3.15 -3.04
CA LEU A 177 15.56 3.99 -4.22
C LEU A 177 15.39 5.47 -3.88
N THR A 178 14.95 5.79 -2.65
CA THR A 178 14.83 7.16 -2.16
C THR A 178 15.61 7.34 -0.85
N SER A 179 16.00 8.59 -0.57
CA SER A 179 16.77 8.95 0.64
C SER A 179 16.52 10.40 1.06
N THR A 180 15.40 10.97 0.66
CA THR A 180 15.03 12.34 1.02
C THR A 180 14.54 12.38 2.48
N GLU A 181 14.71 13.53 3.12
CA GLU A 181 14.13 13.73 4.45
C GLU A 181 12.60 13.71 4.35
N GLY A 182 11.97 13.01 5.28
CA GLY A 182 10.52 12.82 5.35
C GLY A 182 10.06 11.51 4.74
N LEU A 183 8.75 11.34 4.67
CA LEU A 183 8.10 10.11 4.22
C LEU A 183 8.12 10.02 2.69
N ASP A 184 8.68 8.96 2.17
CA ASP A 184 8.47 8.47 0.80
C ASP A 184 7.73 7.12 0.88
N ASP A 185 6.56 7.02 0.25
CA ASP A 185 5.64 5.89 0.40
C ASP A 185 4.90 5.56 -0.92
N GLY A 186 4.12 4.49 -0.92
CA GLY A 186 3.20 4.10 -1.97
C GLY A 186 3.83 3.87 -3.34
N PRO A 187 4.99 3.17 -3.44
CA PRO A 187 5.63 2.95 -4.72
C PRO A 187 4.85 1.98 -5.62
N GLU A 188 4.49 2.41 -6.82
CA GLU A 188 3.82 1.59 -7.82
C GLU A 188 4.50 1.71 -9.18
N TYR A 189 4.76 0.57 -9.82
CA TYR A 189 5.29 0.56 -11.18
C TYR A 189 4.28 1.05 -12.21
N SER A 190 4.75 1.83 -13.19
CA SER A 190 3.99 1.99 -14.42
C SER A 190 3.81 0.65 -15.14
N PRO A 191 2.69 0.42 -15.86
CA PRO A 191 2.45 -0.83 -16.58
C PRO A 191 3.50 -1.20 -17.62
N ASP A 192 4.26 -0.22 -18.15
CA ASP A 192 5.39 -0.46 -19.05
C ASP A 192 6.72 -0.69 -18.33
N GLY A 193 6.74 -0.62 -17.00
CA GLY A 193 7.91 -0.87 -16.15
C GLY A 193 8.99 0.22 -16.17
N LYS A 194 8.74 1.34 -16.85
CA LYS A 194 9.76 2.41 -16.98
C LYS A 194 9.88 3.28 -15.76
N TYR A 195 8.76 3.51 -15.06
CA TYR A 195 8.67 4.42 -13.94
C TYR A 195 8.15 3.72 -12.69
N ILE A 196 8.53 4.28 -11.54
CA ILE A 196 7.91 4.03 -10.25
C ILE A 196 7.28 5.34 -9.81
N TYR A 197 5.97 5.35 -9.53
CA TYR A 197 5.26 6.46 -8.92
C TYR A 197 5.32 6.30 -7.42
N ILE A 198 5.46 7.42 -6.70
CA ILE A 198 5.59 7.44 -5.23
C ILE A 198 4.83 8.63 -4.65
N ASN A 199 4.52 8.54 -3.38
CA ASN A 199 4.15 9.68 -2.55
C ASN A 199 5.41 10.21 -1.90
N SER A 200 5.62 11.52 -1.86
CA SER A 200 6.79 12.10 -1.20
C SER A 200 6.47 13.41 -0.50
N TYR A 201 6.97 13.56 0.72
CA TYR A 201 6.82 14.78 1.53
C TYR A 201 7.92 15.82 1.29
N ARG A 202 8.86 15.58 0.39
CA ARG A 202 10.07 16.39 0.14
C ARG A 202 9.81 17.87 -0.20
N THR A 203 8.58 18.24 -0.57
CA THR A 203 8.18 19.63 -0.83
C THR A 203 7.31 20.24 0.25
N GLY A 204 7.22 19.61 1.45
CA GLY A 204 6.50 20.12 2.61
C GLY A 204 5.02 19.75 2.68
N THR A 205 4.49 19.15 1.62
CA THR A 205 3.20 18.43 1.62
C THR A 205 3.32 17.18 0.78
N MET A 206 2.49 16.18 1.04
CA MET A 206 2.53 14.92 0.31
C MET A 206 2.09 15.14 -1.13
N GLN A 207 2.96 14.83 -2.09
CA GLN A 207 2.72 14.97 -3.51
C GLN A 207 3.09 13.69 -4.24
N ILE A 208 2.48 13.48 -5.41
CA ILE A 208 2.86 12.39 -6.30
C ILE A 208 4.13 12.79 -7.06
N TRP A 209 5.09 11.90 -7.04
CA TRP A 209 6.33 11.95 -7.81
C TRP A 209 6.44 10.69 -8.68
N ARG A 210 7.26 10.73 -9.69
CA ARG A 210 7.72 9.54 -10.40
C ARG A 210 9.23 9.56 -10.54
N MET A 211 9.82 8.40 -10.68
CA MET A 211 11.24 8.21 -10.96
C MET A 211 11.40 7.04 -11.92
N HIS A 212 12.56 6.91 -12.56
CA HIS A 212 12.88 5.69 -13.32
C HIS A 212 12.89 4.47 -12.39
N ALA A 213 12.74 3.26 -12.96
CA ALA A 213 12.69 2.01 -12.18
C ALA A 213 13.99 1.69 -11.42
N ASP A 214 15.08 2.42 -11.69
CA ASP A 214 16.35 2.38 -10.94
C ASP A 214 16.44 3.43 -9.83
N GLY A 215 15.40 4.25 -9.63
CA GLY A 215 15.36 5.34 -8.64
C GLY A 215 15.90 6.68 -9.17
N SER A 216 16.42 6.74 -10.40
CA SER A 216 16.99 7.95 -10.97
C SER A 216 15.92 8.92 -11.49
N GLN A 217 16.29 10.20 -11.66
CA GLN A 217 15.50 11.27 -12.28
C GLN A 217 14.10 11.45 -11.64
N PRO A 218 14.01 11.75 -10.34
CA PRO A 218 12.72 12.01 -9.68
C PRO A 218 12.08 13.29 -10.26
N GLU A 219 10.79 13.21 -10.60
CA GLU A 219 9.99 14.29 -11.18
C GLU A 219 8.68 14.42 -10.41
N GLN A 220 8.32 15.65 -10.00
CA GLN A 220 7.06 15.94 -9.33
C GLN A 220 5.90 15.93 -10.34
N MET A 221 4.79 15.29 -9.97
CA MET A 221 3.62 15.11 -10.84
C MET A 221 2.42 15.93 -10.40
N THR A 222 2.26 16.21 -9.09
CA THR A 222 1.18 17.04 -8.54
C THR A 222 1.75 18.26 -7.82
N PHE A 223 1.06 19.40 -7.88
CA PHE A 223 1.58 20.70 -7.44
C PHE A 223 0.54 21.53 -6.66
N ASP A 224 -0.58 20.94 -6.28
CA ASP A 224 -1.63 21.63 -5.53
C ASP A 224 -1.32 21.72 -4.02
N ALA A 225 -2.18 22.40 -3.28
CA ALA A 225 -2.00 22.61 -1.85
C ALA A 225 -2.48 21.42 -0.99
N HIS A 226 -3.10 20.44 -1.59
CA HIS A 226 -3.67 19.31 -0.88
C HIS A 226 -2.71 18.11 -0.87
N PRO A 227 -2.71 17.29 0.19
CA PRO A 227 -1.96 16.04 0.18
C PRO A 227 -2.52 15.05 -0.85
N ASN A 228 -1.67 14.59 -1.75
CA ASN A 228 -1.97 13.61 -2.79
C ASN A 228 -1.27 12.29 -2.52
N TRP A 229 -2.02 11.18 -2.60
CA TRP A 229 -1.56 9.84 -2.22
C TRP A 229 -1.91 8.80 -3.27
N PHE A 230 -1.11 7.73 -3.35
CA PHE A 230 -1.37 6.47 -4.05
C PHE A 230 -1.83 6.65 -5.50
N ALA A 231 -0.86 6.92 -6.37
CA ALA A 231 -1.11 6.99 -7.80
C ALA A 231 -1.22 5.58 -8.39
N HIS A 232 -2.43 5.17 -8.77
CA HIS A 232 -2.66 3.93 -9.50
C HIS A 232 -2.75 4.21 -10.98
N ILE A 233 -1.82 3.68 -11.75
CA ILE A 233 -1.69 3.94 -13.18
C ILE A 233 -2.51 2.93 -13.98
N ALA A 234 -3.40 3.44 -14.81
CA ALA A 234 -4.22 2.57 -15.67
C ALA A 234 -3.34 1.76 -16.67
N PRO A 235 -3.77 0.56 -17.07
CA PRO A 235 -2.99 -0.31 -17.95
C PRO A 235 -2.55 0.32 -19.28
N ASN A 236 -3.23 1.37 -19.72
CA ASN A 236 -2.91 2.11 -20.94
C ASN A 236 -1.88 3.24 -20.75
N ASN A 237 -1.35 3.46 -19.56
CA ASN A 237 -0.43 4.55 -19.16
C ASN A 237 -0.98 5.98 -19.42
N LYS A 238 -2.30 6.17 -19.59
CA LYS A 238 -2.89 7.47 -19.95
C LYS A 238 -3.70 8.11 -18.83
N VAL A 239 -4.09 7.34 -17.85
CA VAL A 239 -4.92 7.79 -16.73
C VAL A 239 -4.29 7.27 -15.45
N ALA A 240 -4.32 8.10 -14.41
CA ALA A 240 -4.01 7.68 -13.04
C ALA A 240 -5.18 8.07 -12.14
N THR A 241 -5.42 7.28 -11.10
CA THR A 241 -6.27 7.66 -9.97
C THR A 241 -5.37 7.99 -8.78
N ILE A 242 -5.73 9.00 -8.01
CA ILE A 242 -5.05 9.41 -6.79
C ILE A 242 -6.06 9.66 -5.69
N ILE A 243 -5.63 9.62 -4.44
CA ILE A 243 -6.41 10.06 -3.29
C ILE A 243 -5.95 11.46 -2.90
N THR A 244 -6.87 12.43 -2.90
CA THR A 244 -6.59 13.79 -2.44
C THR A 244 -7.40 14.09 -1.18
N TYR A 245 -6.73 14.53 -0.13
CA TYR A 245 -7.38 14.98 1.11
C TYR A 245 -7.65 16.48 1.03
N ILE A 246 -8.92 16.88 1.17
CA ILE A 246 -9.42 18.27 1.10
C ILE A 246 -9.97 18.74 2.43
#